data_70eacf399194d2d57e34d79c3174dfcf
#
_entry.id   70eacf399194d2d57e34d79c3174dfcf
#
_cell.length_a   1.000
_cell.length_b   1.000
_cell.length_c   1.000
_cell.angle_alpha   90.00
_cell.angle_beta   90.00
_cell.angle_gamma   90.00
#
_symmetry.space_group_name_H-M   'P 1'
#
loop_
_entity.id
_entity.type
_entity.pdbx_description
1 polymer ?
#
loop_
_entity_poly.entity_id
_entity_poly.type
_entity_poly.pdbx_seq_one_letter_code
_entity_poly.pdbx_strand_id
1 'polypeptide(L)'
;MLKLGNITFDCENPARVADFWGAALGYNVEKHSEEFAVASNPDGSRPYYLFIKVPEARTVKNRVHVDLGADNREAEIERLIGLGATRGGTFDEYGVKWTVLQDPEGNELCIGQRHD
;
A
#
# COMPACT_ATOMS: atom_id res chain seq x y z
N MET A 1 15.53 5.42 22.29
CA MET A 1 15.35 5.85 20.88
C MET A 1 14.13 5.19 20.29
N LEU A 2 13.32 5.95 19.57
CA LEU A 2 12.13 5.42 18.92
C LEU A 2 12.49 4.61 17.67
N LYS A 3 11.66 3.61 17.36
CA LYS A 3 11.77 2.80 16.14
C LYS A 3 10.39 2.68 15.51
N LEU A 4 10.36 2.68 14.17
CA LEU A 4 9.11 2.50 13.45
C LEU A 4 8.72 1.01 13.50
N GLY A 5 7.66 0.70 14.24
CA GLY A 5 7.19 -0.67 14.42
C GLY A 5 6.20 -1.11 13.36
N ASN A 6 5.13 -0.34 13.20
CA ASN A 6 4.05 -0.66 12.27
C ASN A 6 3.61 0.57 11.50
N ILE A 7 3.08 0.34 10.31
CA ILE A 7 2.28 1.31 9.57
C ILE A 7 0.87 0.74 9.54
N THR A 8 -0.08 1.47 10.12
CA THR A 8 -1.44 0.98 10.31
C THR A 8 -2.39 1.67 9.33
N PHE A 9 -3.16 0.86 8.63
CA PHE A 9 -4.21 1.31 7.70
C PHE A 9 -5.55 1.04 8.35
N ASP A 10 -6.35 2.08 8.50
CA ASP A 10 -7.74 1.92 8.85
C ASP A 10 -8.52 1.51 7.61
N CYS A 11 -9.42 0.57 7.75
CA CYS A 11 -10.13 -0.01 6.60
C CYS A 11 -11.45 -0.63 7.03
N GLU A 12 -12.30 -0.91 6.06
CA GLU A 12 -13.56 -1.59 6.30
C GLU A 12 -13.37 -3.12 6.32
N ASN A 13 -12.51 -3.63 5.44
CA ASN A 13 -12.27 -5.07 5.30
C ASN A 13 -10.78 -5.37 5.39
N PRO A 14 -10.25 -5.60 6.60
CA PRO A 14 -8.82 -5.86 6.79
C PRO A 14 -8.26 -7.02 5.96
N ALA A 15 -9.00 -8.11 5.84
CA ALA A 15 -8.52 -9.29 5.10
C ALA A 15 -8.27 -8.95 3.64
N ARG A 16 -9.19 -8.23 2.99
CA ARG A 16 -9.08 -7.86 1.59
C ARG A 16 -7.91 -6.90 1.35
N VAL A 17 -7.79 -5.89 2.20
CA VAL A 17 -6.73 -4.89 2.07
C VAL A 17 -5.36 -5.51 2.34
N ALA A 18 -5.28 -6.40 3.34
CA ALA A 18 -4.05 -7.13 3.63
C ALA A 18 -3.63 -8.03 2.46
N ASP A 19 -4.58 -8.71 1.81
CA ASP A 19 -4.28 -9.53 0.63
C ASP A 19 -3.69 -8.67 -0.50
N PHE A 20 -4.26 -7.50 -0.74
CA PHE A 20 -3.74 -6.58 -1.75
C PHE A 20 -2.28 -6.20 -1.43
N TRP A 21 -2.04 -5.69 -0.22
CA TRP A 21 -0.70 -5.21 0.15
C TRP A 21 0.31 -6.35 0.24
N GLY A 22 -0.09 -7.51 0.73
CA GLY A 22 0.76 -8.68 0.76
C GLY A 22 1.19 -9.11 -0.63
N ALA A 23 0.26 -9.15 -1.58
CA ALA A 23 0.58 -9.49 -2.98
C ALA A 23 1.41 -8.40 -3.65
N ALA A 24 1.10 -7.13 -3.37
CA ALA A 24 1.85 -6.00 -3.94
C ALA A 24 3.33 -6.02 -3.52
N LEU A 25 3.60 -6.32 -2.26
CA LEU A 25 4.95 -6.25 -1.69
C LEU A 25 5.66 -7.60 -1.62
N GLY A 26 4.97 -8.71 -1.89
CA GLY A 26 5.53 -10.04 -1.69
C GLY A 26 5.65 -10.37 -0.21
N TYR A 27 4.75 -9.87 0.61
CA TYR A 27 4.77 -10.08 2.06
C TYR A 27 3.86 -11.23 2.47
N ASN A 28 4.15 -11.81 3.63
CA ASN A 28 3.28 -12.80 4.26
C ASN A 28 2.08 -12.09 4.88
N VAL A 29 0.91 -12.72 4.81
CA VAL A 29 -0.32 -12.15 5.36
C VAL A 29 -0.87 -13.08 6.43
N GLU A 30 -1.20 -12.51 7.60
CA GLU A 30 -1.87 -13.21 8.67
C GLU A 30 -3.19 -12.51 8.97
N LYS A 31 -4.30 -13.25 8.81
CA LYS A 31 -5.64 -12.75 9.08
C LYS A 31 -6.05 -13.22 10.47
N HIS A 32 -5.83 -12.36 11.47
CA HIS A 32 -6.06 -12.72 12.87
C HIS A 32 -7.53 -12.80 13.21
N SER A 33 -8.35 -11.89 12.64
CA SER A 33 -9.79 -11.86 12.90
C SER A 33 -10.46 -10.96 11.85
N GLU A 34 -11.76 -10.74 11.99
CA GLU A 34 -12.45 -9.74 11.17
C GLU A 34 -12.01 -8.32 11.52
N GLU A 35 -11.41 -8.13 12.70
CA GLU A 35 -11.03 -6.82 13.22
C GLU A 35 -9.64 -6.37 12.75
N PHE A 36 -8.71 -7.31 12.49
CA PHE A 36 -7.41 -6.92 12.01
C PHE A 36 -6.65 -8.04 11.28
N ALA A 37 -5.72 -7.60 10.43
CA ALA A 37 -4.79 -8.46 9.71
C ALA A 37 -3.42 -7.79 9.67
N VAL A 38 -2.38 -8.57 9.37
CA VAL A 38 -0.99 -8.11 9.32
C VAL A 38 -0.34 -8.58 8.04
N ALA A 39 0.41 -7.70 7.38
CA ALA A 39 1.32 -8.09 6.31
C ALA A 39 2.74 -7.77 6.77
N SER A 40 3.66 -8.73 6.60
CA SER A 40 5.04 -8.58 7.05
C SER A 40 6.01 -9.13 6.03
N ASN A 41 7.21 -8.51 5.98
CA ASN A 41 8.29 -8.98 5.13
C ASN A 41 8.68 -10.41 5.57
N PRO A 42 8.87 -11.35 4.64
CA PRO A 42 9.29 -12.72 4.99
C PRO A 42 10.55 -12.79 5.83
N ASP A 43 11.44 -11.80 5.76
CA ASP A 43 12.65 -11.75 6.59
C ASP A 43 12.38 -11.28 8.02
N GLY A 44 11.13 -10.93 8.35
CA GLY A 44 10.73 -10.48 9.68
C GLY A 44 11.06 -9.03 10.01
N SER A 45 11.60 -8.27 9.05
CA SER A 45 11.99 -6.88 9.30
C SER A 45 10.77 -5.98 9.49
N ARG A 46 10.97 -4.92 10.28
CA ARG A 46 9.98 -3.86 10.51
C ARG A 46 10.14 -2.75 9.46
N PRO A 47 9.09 -1.95 9.20
CA PRO A 47 7.78 -1.98 9.85
C PRO A 47 6.89 -3.10 9.31
N TYR A 48 5.97 -3.59 10.13
CA TYR A 48 4.86 -4.41 9.67
C TYR A 48 3.73 -3.49 9.18
N TYR A 49 2.89 -4.00 8.30
CA TYR A 49 1.69 -3.32 7.85
C TYR A 49 0.50 -3.93 8.60
N LEU A 50 -0.20 -3.09 9.35
CA LEU A 50 -1.39 -3.49 10.08
C LEU A 50 -2.63 -2.95 9.38
N PHE A 51 -3.70 -3.74 9.37
CA PHE A 51 -4.98 -3.35 8.79
C PHE A 51 -6.04 -3.55 9.86
N ILE A 52 -6.66 -2.46 10.29
CA ILE A 52 -7.59 -2.45 11.41
C ILE A 52 -8.95 -1.98 10.93
N LYS A 53 -10.00 -2.73 11.31
CA LYS A 53 -11.36 -2.40 10.92
C LYS A 53 -11.83 -1.14 11.63
N VAL A 54 -12.36 -0.22 10.84
CA VAL A 54 -13.04 0.99 11.33
C VAL A 54 -14.37 1.13 10.59
N PRO A 55 -15.37 1.79 11.21
CA PRO A 55 -16.69 1.93 10.57
C PRO A 55 -16.75 2.95 9.45
N GLU A 56 -15.85 3.94 9.46
CA GLU A 56 -15.88 5.03 8.48
C GLU A 56 -14.98 4.75 7.28
N ALA A 57 -15.47 5.14 6.08
CA ALA A 57 -14.66 5.08 4.87
C ALA A 57 -13.77 6.31 4.76
N ARG A 58 -12.71 6.21 3.94
CA ARG A 58 -11.88 7.37 3.61
C ARG A 58 -12.68 8.30 2.69
N THR A 59 -12.83 9.55 3.10
CA THR A 59 -13.59 10.54 2.33
C THR A 59 -12.76 11.72 1.85
N VAL A 60 -11.54 11.88 2.40
CA VAL A 60 -10.62 12.95 2.01
C VAL A 60 -9.27 12.34 1.66
N LYS A 61 -8.42 13.14 1.03
CA LYS A 61 -7.06 12.70 0.68
C LYS A 61 -6.30 12.26 1.92
N ASN A 62 -5.56 11.14 1.82
CA ASN A 62 -4.66 10.70 2.88
C ASN A 62 -3.60 11.75 3.13
N ARG A 63 -3.28 11.98 4.39
CA ARG A 63 -2.20 12.90 4.77
C ARG A 63 -0.85 12.21 4.81
N VAL A 64 -0.85 10.90 4.84
CA VAL A 64 0.35 10.07 4.70
C VAL A 64 0.06 9.05 3.61
N HIS A 65 1.01 8.85 2.71
CA HIS A 65 0.96 7.77 1.72
C HIS A 65 2.33 7.11 1.64
N VAL A 66 2.39 5.89 1.14
CA VAL A 66 3.66 5.19 0.95
C VAL A 66 4.08 5.31 -0.50
N ASP A 67 5.38 5.45 -0.70
CA ASP A 67 6.00 5.48 -2.03
C ASP A 67 6.74 4.17 -2.24
N LEU A 68 6.44 3.50 -3.34
CA LEU A 68 7.07 2.26 -3.73
C LEU A 68 7.92 2.51 -4.98
N GLY A 69 9.16 2.03 -4.96
CA GLY A 69 10.06 2.15 -6.10
C GLY A 69 9.88 0.97 -7.04
N ALA A 70 9.91 1.24 -8.35
CA ALA A 70 9.77 0.21 -9.38
C ALA A 70 10.85 0.35 -10.44
N ASP A 71 11.36 -0.78 -10.93
CA ASP A 71 12.25 -0.80 -12.08
C ASP A 71 11.48 -0.52 -13.37
N ASN A 72 10.25 -1.01 -13.44
CA ASN A 72 9.33 -0.74 -14.53
C ASN A 72 7.99 -0.31 -13.96
N ARG A 73 7.79 0.99 -13.90
CA ARG A 73 6.62 1.61 -13.28
C ARG A 73 5.31 1.14 -13.92
N GLU A 74 5.21 1.17 -15.25
CA GLU A 74 3.98 0.79 -15.94
C GLU A 74 3.63 -0.69 -15.74
N ALA A 75 4.61 -1.58 -15.75
CA ALA A 75 4.37 -3.00 -15.52
C ALA A 75 3.83 -3.25 -14.10
N GLU A 76 4.40 -2.56 -13.11
CA GLU A 76 3.93 -2.68 -11.72
C GLU A 76 2.54 -2.10 -11.53
N ILE A 77 2.24 -0.97 -12.18
CA ILE A 77 0.89 -0.39 -12.14
C ILE A 77 -0.15 -1.37 -12.69
N GLU A 78 0.14 -1.96 -13.86
CA GLU A 78 -0.76 -2.95 -14.45
C GLU A 78 -1.00 -4.14 -13.51
N ARG A 79 0.06 -4.62 -12.87
CA ARG A 79 -0.04 -5.73 -11.92
C ARG A 79 -0.92 -5.35 -10.73
N LEU A 80 -0.73 -4.16 -10.16
CA LEU A 80 -1.49 -3.70 -9.01
C LEU A 80 -2.96 -3.45 -9.36
N ILE A 81 -3.25 -2.95 -10.56
CA ILE A 81 -4.63 -2.81 -11.03
C ILE A 81 -5.31 -4.17 -11.08
N GLY A 82 -4.60 -5.19 -11.55
CA GLY A 82 -5.12 -6.56 -11.54
C GLY A 82 -5.40 -7.09 -10.14
N LEU A 83 -4.73 -6.56 -9.11
CA LEU A 83 -4.94 -6.92 -7.71
C LEU A 83 -6.04 -6.08 -7.03
N GLY A 84 -6.59 -5.09 -7.72
CA GLY A 84 -7.68 -4.29 -7.19
C GLY A 84 -7.39 -2.81 -6.99
N ALA A 85 -6.22 -2.32 -7.41
CA ALA A 85 -5.88 -0.91 -7.31
C ALA A 85 -6.60 -0.08 -8.37
N THR A 86 -6.81 1.20 -8.06
CA THR A 86 -7.35 2.19 -9.00
C THR A 86 -6.23 3.18 -9.35
N ARG A 87 -6.12 3.54 -10.62
CA ARG A 87 -5.09 4.45 -11.10
C ARG A 87 -5.54 5.91 -10.98
N GLY A 88 -4.66 6.75 -10.42
CA GLY A 88 -4.83 8.20 -10.40
C GLY A 88 -3.87 8.89 -11.36
N GLY A 89 -3.47 10.12 -11.04
CA GLY A 89 -2.60 10.95 -11.88
C GLY A 89 -1.15 10.52 -11.90
N THR A 90 -0.47 10.88 -12.98
CA THR A 90 0.97 10.66 -13.13
C THR A 90 1.68 12.02 -13.12
N PHE A 91 2.81 12.09 -12.44
CA PHE A 91 3.61 13.30 -12.28
C PHE A 91 5.07 13.00 -12.62
N ASP A 92 5.79 14.02 -13.08
CA ASP A 92 7.18 13.88 -13.46
C ASP A 92 7.93 15.12 -12.97
N GLU A 93 8.51 15.01 -11.77
CA GLU A 93 9.21 16.11 -11.12
C GLU A 93 10.38 15.58 -10.31
N TYR A 94 11.33 16.44 -9.99
CA TYR A 94 12.45 16.11 -9.10
C TYR A 94 13.26 14.90 -9.55
N GLY A 95 13.32 14.63 -10.87
CA GLY A 95 14.06 13.49 -11.41
C GLY A 95 13.37 12.16 -11.21
N VAL A 96 12.10 12.17 -10.82
CA VAL A 96 11.30 10.96 -10.59
C VAL A 96 9.98 11.08 -11.33
N LYS A 97 9.55 10.00 -11.94
CA LYS A 97 8.21 9.88 -12.50
C LYS A 97 7.41 8.95 -11.61
N TRP A 98 6.25 9.42 -11.14
CA TRP A 98 5.42 8.59 -10.27
C TRP A 98 3.96 8.67 -10.64
N THR A 99 3.24 7.61 -10.30
CA THR A 99 1.79 7.53 -10.49
C THR A 99 1.14 7.26 -9.14
N VAL A 100 0.09 8.01 -8.85
CA VAL A 100 -0.72 7.79 -7.66
C VAL A 100 -1.71 6.68 -7.95
N LEU A 101 -1.79 5.72 -7.04
CA LEU A 101 -2.81 4.67 -7.07
C LEU A 101 -3.62 4.73 -5.78
N GLN A 102 -4.73 4.03 -5.78
CA GLN A 102 -5.50 3.78 -4.56
C GLN A 102 -5.62 2.27 -4.38
N ASP A 103 -5.49 1.82 -3.13
CA ASP A 103 -5.74 0.41 -2.81
C ASP A 103 -7.25 0.12 -2.90
N PRO A 104 -7.70 -1.12 -2.67
CA PRO A 104 -9.11 -1.47 -2.81
C PRO A 104 -10.07 -0.66 -1.94
N GLU A 105 -9.59 0.02 -0.91
CA GLU A 105 -10.42 0.88 -0.06
C GLU A 105 -10.11 2.37 -0.20
N GLY A 106 -9.35 2.74 -1.21
CA GLY A 106 -9.07 4.14 -1.50
C GLY A 106 -7.84 4.70 -0.77
N ASN A 107 -7.09 3.90 -0.02
CA ASN A 107 -5.85 4.38 0.58
C ASN A 107 -4.82 4.62 -0.51
N GLU A 108 -4.16 5.76 -0.45
CA GLU A 108 -3.27 6.21 -1.51
C GLU A 108 -1.85 5.63 -1.36
N LEU A 109 -1.26 5.29 -2.51
CA LEU A 109 0.14 4.89 -2.63
C LEU A 109 0.68 5.44 -3.95
N CYS A 110 2.00 5.57 -4.04
CA CYS A 110 2.63 6.05 -5.26
C CYS A 110 3.64 5.03 -5.76
N ILE A 111 3.66 4.83 -7.08
CA ILE A 111 4.65 3.98 -7.73
C ILE A 111 5.60 4.90 -8.48
N GLY A 112 6.85 4.92 -8.08
CA GLY A 112 7.87 5.78 -8.65
C GLY A 112 8.93 5.03 -9.40
N GLN A 113 9.50 5.72 -10.40
CA GLN A 113 10.64 5.22 -11.16
C GLN A 113 11.56 6.40 -11.45
N ARG A 114 12.83 6.26 -11.07
CA ARG A 114 13.81 7.31 -11.31
C ARG A 114 14.17 7.40 -12.79
N HIS A 115 14.44 8.62 -13.22
CA HIS A 115 15.11 8.88 -14.50
C HIS A 115 16.63 8.70 -14.30
N ASP A 116 17.21 7.85 -15.07
CA ASP A 116 18.67 7.60 -15.04
C ASP A 116 19.35 8.21 -16.24
#